data_5a775f551dcd4291eca9ea1303ebd618
#
_entry.id   5a775f551dcd4291eca9ea1303ebd618
#
_cell.length_a   1.000
_cell.length_b   1.000
_cell.length_c   1.000
_cell.angle_alpha   90.00
_cell.angle_beta   90.00
_cell.angle_gamma   90.00
#
_symmetry.space_group_name_H-M   'P 1'
#
loop_
_entity.id
_entity.type
_entity.pdbx_description
1 polymer ?
#
loop_
_entity_poly.entity_id
_entity_poly.type
_entity_poly.pdbx_seq_one_letter_code
_entity_poly.pdbx_strand_id
1 'polypeptide(L)'
;MSEEQREELEGWAQSRTFPAGDVFRARIVLALAEGLSYREIERKLGASSATVSLWKSRFERSGIEGLQGQHQGSKPRAATPAMQARLMRRVQQKPGDGSTHWSCRKLAKELGLSKSTVQRVLKRARLKPHRLERYMASNDPQFEQKAADIIGLYVNPPQHAAVFCVDEKSAIQALDRLDPVLPLSPGRAERHGFEYFRHGTLSLYAALNVKTGIVEGKTARRHTSAQFVDFLTRLVRKTRWAQEIHIVLDNLSAHKTPAVREFLKNNPRVRFHFTPTYSSWLNQVEIWFAKIERDVIARGVFTSVADLSRKLMKYIRASARSARPIRWTYTNPKRRVSASATSGTAH
;
A
#
# COMPACT_ATOMS: atom_id res chain seq x y z
N MET A 1 26.23 25.57 52.50
CA MET A 1 26.63 25.29 51.11
C MET A 1 28.16 25.30 51.09
N SER A 2 28.83 24.23 50.59
CA SER A 2 30.25 24.20 50.40
C SER A 2 30.68 25.05 49.19
N GLU A 3 32.00 25.34 49.09
CA GLU A 3 32.56 26.08 47.94
C GLU A 3 32.35 25.27 46.64
N GLU A 4 32.62 23.96 46.69
CA GLU A 4 32.42 23.05 45.56
C GLU A 4 30.94 23.02 45.07
N GLN A 5 29.99 23.02 46.03
CA GLN A 5 28.55 23.08 45.67
C GLN A 5 28.16 24.43 45.04
N ARG A 6 28.85 25.50 45.46
CA ARG A 6 28.61 26.81 44.88
C ARG A 6 29.09 26.87 43.44
N GLU A 7 30.34 26.42 43.15
CA GLU A 7 30.87 26.40 41.79
C GLU A 7 30.03 25.56 40.85
N GLU A 8 29.58 24.39 41.31
CA GLU A 8 28.70 23.53 40.49
C GLU A 8 27.36 24.18 40.17
N LEU A 9 26.72 24.82 41.15
CA LEU A 9 25.43 25.51 40.95
C LEU A 9 25.60 26.78 40.09
N GLU A 10 26.70 27.50 40.16
CA GLU A 10 27.02 28.60 39.27
C GLU A 10 27.18 28.14 37.82
N GLY A 11 27.89 26.99 37.64
CA GLY A 11 27.95 26.31 36.35
C GLY A 11 26.58 25.93 35.76
N TRP A 12 25.67 25.42 36.62
CA TRP A 12 24.29 25.15 36.18
C TRP A 12 23.54 26.43 35.82
N ALA A 13 23.66 27.48 36.65
CA ALA A 13 22.94 28.74 36.48
C ALA A 13 23.32 29.49 35.19
N GLN A 14 24.55 29.29 34.69
CA GLN A 14 25.08 29.90 33.47
C GLN A 14 24.93 28.99 32.23
N SER A 15 24.64 27.71 32.41
CA SER A 15 24.55 26.76 31.32
C SER A 15 23.39 27.05 30.38
N ARG A 16 23.66 26.94 29.07
CA ARG A 16 22.63 26.98 28.00
C ARG A 16 22.14 25.58 27.60
N THR A 17 22.79 24.52 28.06
CA THR A 17 22.48 23.14 27.72
C THR A 17 21.74 22.38 28.82
N PHE A 18 21.80 22.87 30.06
CA PHE A 18 21.04 22.26 31.16
C PHE A 18 19.53 22.51 31.02
N PRO A 19 18.71 21.54 31.51
CA PRO A 19 17.26 21.74 31.54
C PRO A 19 16.89 23.06 32.27
N ALA A 20 16.01 23.84 31.67
CA ALA A 20 15.62 25.15 32.22
C ALA A 20 15.11 25.09 33.68
N GLY A 21 14.49 23.96 34.06
CA GLY A 21 14.07 23.70 35.45
C GLY A 21 15.23 23.56 36.42
N ASP A 22 16.33 22.93 36.01
CA ASP A 22 17.52 22.75 36.88
C ASP A 22 18.28 24.06 37.01
N VAL A 23 18.42 24.82 35.92
CA VAL A 23 18.97 26.20 35.94
C VAL A 23 18.18 27.11 36.89
N PHE A 24 16.85 27.02 36.83
CA PHE A 24 15.98 27.83 37.71
C PHE A 24 16.16 27.49 39.19
N ARG A 25 16.28 26.20 39.53
CA ARG A 25 16.51 25.71 40.90
C ARG A 25 17.87 26.10 41.44
N ALA A 26 18.90 25.99 40.59
CA ALA A 26 20.24 26.45 40.93
C ALA A 26 20.25 27.95 41.29
N ARG A 27 19.58 28.78 40.49
CA ARG A 27 19.47 30.23 40.76
C ARG A 27 18.73 30.54 42.06
N ILE A 28 17.68 29.78 42.43
CA ILE A 28 16.99 29.92 43.70
C ILE A 28 17.92 29.65 44.88
N VAL A 29 18.70 28.55 44.81
CA VAL A 29 19.59 28.15 45.91
C VAL A 29 20.77 29.11 46.04
N LEU A 30 21.34 29.59 44.93
CA LEU A 30 22.38 30.61 44.94
C LEU A 30 21.88 31.92 45.54
N ALA A 31 20.68 32.39 45.17
CA ALA A 31 20.09 33.59 45.73
C ALA A 31 19.82 33.50 47.25
N LEU A 32 19.44 32.28 47.72
CA LEU A 32 19.33 32.04 49.17
C LEU A 32 20.67 32.04 49.87
N ALA A 33 21.74 31.57 49.22
CA ALA A 33 23.10 31.61 49.79
C ALA A 33 23.71 33.03 49.80
N GLU A 34 23.23 33.91 48.90
CA GLU A 34 23.56 35.33 48.90
C GLU A 34 22.79 36.10 49.99
N GLY A 35 21.91 35.46 50.75
CA GLY A 35 21.14 36.05 51.83
C GLY A 35 19.87 36.79 51.40
N LEU A 36 19.43 36.63 50.15
CA LEU A 36 18.19 37.25 49.66
C LEU A 36 16.96 36.70 50.38
N SER A 37 16.04 37.59 50.75
CA SER A 37 14.75 37.21 51.29
C SER A 37 13.85 36.53 50.24
N TYR A 38 12.88 35.74 50.67
CA TYR A 38 11.92 35.07 49.76
C TYR A 38 11.18 36.07 48.87
N ARG A 39 10.87 37.26 49.35
CA ARG A 39 10.23 38.32 48.54
C ARG A 39 11.17 38.90 47.47
N GLU A 40 12.46 38.98 47.74
CA GLU A 40 13.43 39.42 46.76
C GLU A 40 13.68 38.38 45.70
N ILE A 41 13.71 37.10 46.08
CA ILE A 41 13.82 35.96 45.14
C ILE A 41 12.59 35.88 44.25
N GLU A 42 11.40 36.08 44.81
CA GLU A 42 10.16 36.11 44.04
C GLU A 42 10.18 37.23 42.99
N ARG A 43 10.66 38.43 43.38
CA ARG A 43 10.77 39.58 42.49
C ARG A 43 11.85 39.39 41.42
N LYS A 44 12.98 38.78 41.76
CA LYS A 44 14.14 38.58 40.86
C LYS A 44 13.96 37.42 39.90
N LEU A 45 13.37 36.28 40.35
CA LEU A 45 13.29 35.05 39.63
C LEU A 45 11.85 34.59 39.27
N GLY A 46 10.84 35.27 39.80
CA GLY A 46 9.43 34.86 39.63
C GLY A 46 9.05 33.57 40.38
N ALA A 47 9.82 33.19 41.38
CA ALA A 47 9.63 31.96 42.16
C ALA A 47 8.73 32.24 43.38
N SER A 48 7.55 31.62 43.48
CA SER A 48 6.68 31.79 44.66
C SER A 48 7.39 31.36 45.93
N SER A 49 7.01 31.96 47.08
CA SER A 49 7.57 31.63 48.39
C SER A 49 7.49 30.13 48.72
N ALA A 50 6.42 29.43 48.29
CA ALA A 50 6.28 27.99 48.44
C ALA A 50 7.35 27.23 47.62
N THR A 51 7.63 27.69 46.39
CA THR A 51 8.65 27.11 45.50
C THR A 51 10.06 27.29 46.10
N VAL A 52 10.35 28.50 46.62
CA VAL A 52 11.62 28.77 47.27
C VAL A 52 11.81 27.90 48.50
N SER A 53 10.81 27.77 49.36
CA SER A 53 10.84 26.92 50.55
C SER A 53 11.05 25.45 50.19
N LEU A 54 10.38 24.95 49.15
CA LEU A 54 10.51 23.57 48.68
C LEU A 54 11.95 23.26 48.25
N TRP A 55 12.57 24.11 47.44
CA TRP A 55 13.90 23.86 46.90
C TRP A 55 14.99 24.11 47.95
N LYS A 56 14.79 25.04 48.89
CA LYS A 56 15.62 25.19 50.08
C LYS A 56 15.67 23.91 50.89
N SER A 57 14.50 23.38 51.28
CA SER A 57 14.39 22.16 52.11
C SER A 57 14.98 20.93 51.41
N ARG A 58 14.82 20.82 50.10
CA ARG A 58 15.41 19.73 49.32
C ARG A 58 16.93 19.82 49.22
N PHE A 59 17.46 21.02 49.03
CA PHE A 59 18.89 21.24 49.01
C PHE A 59 19.51 20.99 50.37
N GLU A 60 18.92 21.47 51.47
CA GLU A 60 19.36 21.23 52.83
C GLU A 60 19.40 19.71 53.19
N ARG A 61 18.46 18.93 52.63
CA ARG A 61 18.38 17.49 52.92
C ARG A 61 19.34 16.67 52.08
N SER A 62 19.48 16.96 50.80
CA SER A 62 20.11 16.07 49.84
C SER A 62 21.14 16.77 48.94
N GLY A 63 21.56 18.00 49.27
CA GLY A 63 22.49 18.77 48.45
C GLY A 63 22.02 18.99 47.02
N ILE A 64 22.93 18.95 46.08
CA ILE A 64 22.70 19.16 44.64
C ILE A 64 21.80 18.06 44.08
N GLU A 65 21.89 16.81 44.53
CA GLU A 65 20.97 15.72 44.09
C GLU A 65 19.51 16.02 44.42
N GLY A 66 19.25 16.77 45.51
CA GLY A 66 17.91 17.21 45.88
C GLY A 66 17.28 18.18 44.87
N LEU A 67 18.08 18.83 44.04
CA LEU A 67 17.64 19.76 43.00
C LEU A 67 17.31 19.03 41.68
N GLN A 68 17.70 17.80 41.52
CA GLN A 68 17.31 17.05 40.33
C GLN A 68 15.81 16.83 40.28
N GLY A 69 15.24 17.00 39.08
CA GLY A 69 13.81 16.84 38.88
C GLY A 69 13.35 15.43 39.15
N GLN A 70 12.69 15.24 40.31
CA GLN A 70 12.08 13.94 40.63
C GLN A 70 10.88 13.59 39.76
N HIS A 71 10.45 14.51 38.90
CA HIS A 71 9.34 14.27 37.99
C HIS A 71 9.85 13.53 36.76
N GLN A 72 9.99 12.23 36.87
CA GLN A 72 10.19 11.31 35.73
C GLN A 72 8.98 11.25 34.81
N GLY A 73 8.22 12.32 34.64
CA GLY A 73 6.97 12.30 33.89
C GLY A 73 6.01 11.25 34.46
N SER A 74 4.73 11.36 34.25
CA SER A 74 3.81 10.22 34.45
C SER A 74 4.38 9.07 33.61
N LYS A 75 4.89 8.01 34.26
CA LYS A 75 5.36 6.81 33.53
C LYS A 75 4.26 6.52 32.52
N PRO A 76 4.52 6.59 31.20
CA PRO A 76 3.48 6.23 30.28
C PRO A 76 3.02 4.87 30.77
N ARG A 77 1.71 4.64 30.93
CA ARG A 77 1.16 3.32 31.22
C ARG A 77 1.61 2.45 30.03
N ALA A 78 2.86 2.03 30.11
CA ALA A 78 3.49 1.23 29.07
C ALA A 78 2.64 -0.02 29.04
N ALA A 79 2.15 -0.36 27.85
CA ALA A 79 1.46 -1.60 27.67
C ALA A 79 2.40 -2.69 28.19
N THR A 80 2.12 -3.22 29.38
CA THR A 80 2.95 -4.27 29.99
C THR A 80 3.04 -5.46 29.03
N PRO A 81 4.10 -6.28 29.09
CA PRO A 81 4.20 -7.48 28.24
C PRO A 81 2.93 -8.35 28.31
N ALA A 82 2.33 -8.51 29.49
CA ALA A 82 1.09 -9.25 29.69
C ALA A 82 -0.10 -8.61 28.95
N MET A 83 -0.20 -7.27 28.98
CA MET A 83 -1.23 -6.52 28.25
C MET A 83 -1.03 -6.59 26.74
N GLN A 84 0.21 -6.54 26.26
CA GLN A 84 0.53 -6.73 24.86
C GLN A 84 0.15 -8.14 24.39
N ALA A 85 0.49 -9.18 25.15
CA ALA A 85 0.12 -10.56 24.86
C ALA A 85 -1.42 -10.75 24.84
N ARG A 86 -2.15 -10.14 25.78
CA ARG A 86 -3.61 -10.15 25.80
C ARG A 86 -4.20 -9.48 24.54
N LEU A 87 -3.66 -8.33 24.14
CA LEU A 87 -4.08 -7.64 22.92
C LEU A 87 -3.80 -8.48 21.69
N MET A 88 -2.62 -9.11 21.60
CA MET A 88 -2.24 -9.97 20.48
C MET A 88 -3.15 -11.18 20.34
N ARG A 89 -3.48 -11.85 21.44
CA ARG A 89 -4.46 -12.95 21.42
C ARG A 89 -5.86 -12.47 21.01
N ARG A 90 -6.30 -11.31 21.51
CA ARG A 90 -7.65 -10.82 21.21
C ARG A 90 -7.83 -10.37 19.77
N VAL A 91 -6.81 -9.75 19.15
CA VAL A 91 -6.86 -9.29 17.76
C VAL A 91 -6.95 -10.43 16.74
N GLN A 92 -6.44 -11.63 17.09
CA GLN A 92 -6.53 -12.83 16.25
C GLN A 92 -7.91 -13.51 16.30
N GLN A 93 -8.70 -13.22 17.31
CA GLN A 93 -10.07 -13.74 17.45
C GLN A 93 -11.06 -12.82 16.73
N LYS A 94 -12.21 -13.34 16.31
CA LYS A 94 -13.29 -12.52 15.77
C LYS A 94 -13.87 -11.59 16.85
N PRO A 95 -14.31 -10.36 16.50
CA PRO A 95 -15.08 -9.52 17.40
C PRO A 95 -16.38 -10.22 17.82
N GLY A 96 -16.78 -10.08 19.10
CA GLY A 96 -18.02 -10.67 19.61
C GLY A 96 -19.29 -9.91 19.20
N ASP A 97 -19.14 -8.72 18.59
CA ASP A 97 -20.25 -7.85 18.18
C ASP A 97 -20.78 -8.16 16.76
N GLY A 98 -20.37 -9.29 16.17
CA GLY A 98 -20.76 -9.69 14.82
C GLY A 98 -19.97 -8.96 13.68
N SER A 99 -19.09 -8.05 14.00
CA SER A 99 -18.27 -7.39 12.98
C SER A 99 -17.15 -8.30 12.47
N THR A 100 -16.73 -8.10 11.24
CA THR A 100 -15.76 -8.97 10.54
C THR A 100 -14.31 -8.72 10.97
N HIS A 101 -14.00 -7.56 11.54
CA HIS A 101 -12.63 -7.18 11.91
C HIS A 101 -12.58 -6.20 13.08
N TRP A 102 -11.42 -6.13 13.71
CA TRP A 102 -11.15 -5.19 14.79
C TRP A 102 -10.74 -3.82 14.26
N SER A 103 -11.30 -2.78 14.85
CA SER A 103 -10.73 -1.43 14.81
C SER A 103 -9.94 -1.13 16.09
N CYS A 104 -9.02 -0.19 16.04
CA CYS A 104 -8.30 0.25 17.25
C CYS A 104 -9.25 0.75 18.35
N ARG A 105 -10.39 1.37 17.96
CA ARG A 105 -11.41 1.83 18.95
C ARG A 105 -12.11 0.67 19.63
N LYS A 106 -12.51 -0.35 18.87
CA LYS A 106 -13.17 -1.55 19.41
C LYS A 106 -12.25 -2.32 20.35
N LEU A 107 -10.99 -2.57 19.92
CA LEU A 107 -10.01 -3.22 20.78
C LEU A 107 -9.70 -2.40 22.04
N ALA A 108 -9.63 -1.09 21.94
CA ALA A 108 -9.41 -0.20 23.08
C ALA A 108 -10.56 -0.30 24.09
N LYS A 109 -11.81 -0.26 23.62
CA LYS A 109 -13.00 -0.43 24.47
C LYS A 109 -13.04 -1.80 25.13
N GLU A 110 -12.83 -2.86 24.36
CA GLU A 110 -12.85 -4.25 24.80
C GLU A 110 -11.80 -4.55 25.89
N LEU A 111 -10.61 -3.98 25.73
CA LEU A 111 -9.47 -4.26 26.62
C LEU A 111 -9.27 -3.23 27.74
N GLY A 112 -10.09 -2.17 27.80
CA GLY A 112 -9.93 -1.08 28.75
C GLY A 112 -8.67 -0.26 28.53
N LEU A 113 -8.24 -0.10 27.26
CA LEU A 113 -7.01 0.60 26.86
C LEU A 113 -7.31 1.89 26.15
N SER A 114 -6.31 2.80 26.06
CA SER A 114 -6.41 3.94 25.17
C SER A 114 -6.24 3.51 23.70
N LYS A 115 -6.95 4.17 22.78
CA LYS A 115 -6.80 3.97 21.33
C LYS A 115 -5.35 4.10 20.87
N SER A 116 -4.63 5.09 21.39
CA SER A 116 -3.22 5.34 21.05
C SER A 116 -2.30 4.20 21.49
N THR A 117 -2.56 3.60 22.66
CA THR A 117 -1.81 2.41 23.13
C THR A 117 -2.03 1.23 22.20
N VAL A 118 -3.29 0.93 21.86
CA VAL A 118 -3.63 -0.16 20.91
C VAL A 118 -2.96 0.09 19.55
N GLN A 119 -3.06 1.31 19.02
CA GLN A 119 -2.46 1.67 17.74
C GLN A 119 -0.93 1.49 17.74
N ARG A 120 -0.26 1.89 18.83
CA ARG A 120 1.19 1.76 19.00
C ARG A 120 1.63 0.31 19.02
N VAL A 121 0.92 -0.54 19.79
CA VAL A 121 1.23 -1.98 19.85
C VAL A 121 1.00 -2.66 18.51
N LEU A 122 -0.13 -2.43 17.85
CA LEU A 122 -0.41 -2.99 16.53
C LEU A 122 0.59 -2.52 15.47
N LYS A 123 0.99 -1.23 15.50
CA LYS A 123 2.01 -0.69 14.59
C LYS A 123 3.37 -1.37 14.79
N ARG A 124 3.79 -1.57 16.06
CA ARG A 124 5.04 -2.29 16.39
C ARG A 124 5.01 -3.73 15.90
N ALA A 125 3.88 -4.40 16.08
CA ALA A 125 3.65 -5.77 15.60
C ALA A 125 3.36 -5.86 14.09
N ARG A 126 3.34 -4.74 13.35
CA ARG A 126 2.98 -4.65 11.91
C ARG A 126 1.61 -5.23 11.57
N LEU A 127 0.69 -5.28 12.56
CA LEU A 127 -0.67 -5.79 12.37
C LEU A 127 -1.62 -4.68 11.91
N LYS A 128 -2.42 -4.99 10.91
CA LYS A 128 -3.45 -4.11 10.34
C LYS A 128 -4.78 -4.86 10.26
N PRO A 129 -5.52 -5.03 11.38
CA PRO A 129 -6.73 -5.87 11.44
C PRO A 129 -7.85 -5.45 10.48
N HIS A 130 -7.83 -4.18 10.04
CA HIS A 130 -8.78 -3.60 9.08
C HIS A 130 -8.37 -3.83 7.62
N ARG A 131 -7.17 -4.38 7.34
CA ARG A 131 -6.73 -4.70 5.99
C ARG A 131 -6.94 -6.17 5.72
N LEU A 132 -7.66 -6.46 4.65
CA LEU A 132 -7.78 -7.79 4.09
C LEU A 132 -6.81 -7.87 2.91
N GLU A 133 -5.81 -8.72 3.02
CA GLU A 133 -4.98 -9.12 1.89
C GLU A 133 -5.54 -10.43 1.34
N ARG A 134 -6.00 -10.39 0.12
CA ARG A 134 -6.44 -11.60 -0.58
C ARG A 134 -5.21 -12.27 -1.17
N TYR A 135 -5.04 -13.53 -0.87
CA TYR A 135 -4.10 -14.38 -1.59
C TYR A 135 -4.87 -15.45 -2.34
N MET A 136 -4.36 -15.83 -3.51
CA MET A 136 -4.85 -16.99 -4.24
C MET A 136 -3.71 -18.02 -4.26
N ALA A 137 -4.01 -19.20 -3.75
CA ALA A 137 -3.14 -20.35 -3.90
C ALA A 137 -3.56 -21.09 -5.16
N SER A 138 -2.62 -21.33 -6.07
CA SER A 138 -2.87 -22.18 -7.21
C SER A 138 -2.89 -23.65 -6.77
N ASN A 139 -3.89 -24.39 -7.21
CA ASN A 139 -3.97 -25.84 -7.07
C ASN A 139 -3.57 -26.57 -8.38
N ASP A 140 -2.97 -25.87 -9.32
CA ASP A 140 -2.49 -26.43 -10.58
C ASP A 140 -1.28 -27.34 -10.31
N PRO A 141 -1.35 -28.64 -10.59
CA PRO A 141 -0.25 -29.58 -10.35
C PRO A 141 0.99 -29.26 -11.21
N GLN A 142 0.83 -28.53 -12.31
CA GLN A 142 1.90 -28.10 -13.20
C GLN A 142 2.33 -26.64 -12.94
N PHE A 143 2.01 -26.09 -11.76
CA PHE A 143 2.25 -24.68 -11.46
C PHE A 143 3.71 -24.26 -11.69
N GLU A 144 4.67 -25.00 -11.14
CA GLU A 144 6.09 -24.64 -11.24
C GLU A 144 6.58 -24.65 -12.68
N GLN A 145 6.18 -25.67 -13.46
CA GLN A 145 6.56 -25.81 -14.86
C GLN A 145 6.01 -24.66 -15.71
N LYS A 146 4.71 -24.39 -15.62
CA LYS A 146 4.05 -23.30 -16.37
C LYS A 146 4.58 -21.93 -15.97
N ALA A 147 4.80 -21.70 -14.66
CA ALA A 147 5.35 -20.46 -14.18
C ALA A 147 6.79 -20.25 -14.65
N ALA A 148 7.63 -21.29 -14.63
CA ALA A 148 9.00 -21.23 -15.11
C ALA A 148 9.07 -20.95 -16.62
N ASP A 149 8.21 -21.57 -17.42
CA ASP A 149 8.10 -21.34 -18.87
C ASP A 149 7.78 -19.87 -19.15
N ILE A 150 6.75 -19.32 -18.53
CA ILE A 150 6.34 -17.92 -18.71
C ILE A 150 7.41 -16.94 -18.21
N ILE A 151 8.00 -17.19 -17.04
CA ILE A 151 9.07 -16.33 -16.51
C ILE A 151 10.28 -16.36 -17.42
N GLY A 152 10.60 -17.55 -17.98
CA GLY A 152 11.67 -17.70 -18.97
C GLY A 152 11.47 -16.80 -20.19
N LEU A 153 10.25 -16.73 -20.74
CA LEU A 153 9.89 -15.83 -21.83
C LEU A 153 10.05 -14.34 -21.50
N TYR A 154 9.89 -13.96 -20.23
CA TYR A 154 10.05 -12.55 -19.80
C TYR A 154 11.49 -12.16 -19.55
N VAL A 155 12.28 -13.08 -19.02
CA VAL A 155 13.67 -12.82 -18.64
C VAL A 155 14.62 -13.02 -19.85
N ASN A 156 14.35 -14.05 -20.64
CA ASN A 156 15.20 -14.42 -21.78
C ASN A 156 14.33 -14.84 -22.99
N PRO A 157 13.65 -13.89 -23.66
CA PRO A 157 12.83 -14.21 -24.82
C PRO A 157 13.67 -14.79 -25.96
N PRO A 158 13.13 -15.78 -26.72
CA PRO A 158 13.85 -16.35 -27.84
C PRO A 158 14.24 -15.30 -28.89
N GLN A 159 15.38 -15.51 -29.54
CA GLN A 159 15.81 -14.63 -30.64
C GLN A 159 14.83 -14.73 -31.82
N HIS A 160 14.58 -13.61 -32.48
CA HIS A 160 13.65 -13.52 -33.61
C HIS A 160 12.18 -13.89 -33.27
N ALA A 161 11.83 -13.96 -32.00
CA ALA A 161 10.47 -14.17 -31.53
C ALA A 161 9.81 -12.87 -31.06
N ALA A 162 8.48 -12.84 -31.13
CA ALA A 162 7.66 -11.85 -30.46
C ALA A 162 6.93 -12.52 -29.29
N VAL A 163 7.01 -11.92 -28.11
CA VAL A 163 6.30 -12.39 -26.91
C VAL A 163 5.21 -11.37 -26.55
N PHE A 164 3.98 -11.85 -26.48
CA PHE A 164 2.81 -11.05 -26.11
C PHE A 164 2.12 -11.62 -24.87
N CYS A 165 1.70 -10.74 -23.96
CA CYS A 165 0.73 -11.04 -22.93
C CYS A 165 -0.66 -10.63 -23.44
N VAL A 166 -1.56 -11.57 -23.58
CA VAL A 166 -2.90 -11.34 -24.15
C VAL A 166 -3.98 -11.64 -23.12
N ASP A 167 -4.98 -10.78 -23.07
CA ASP A 167 -6.15 -10.95 -22.23
C ASP A 167 -7.30 -10.04 -22.68
N GLU A 168 -8.50 -10.20 -22.07
CA GLU A 168 -9.64 -9.34 -22.30
C GLU A 168 -10.18 -8.71 -21.01
N LYS A 169 -10.39 -7.40 -21.05
CA LYS A 169 -11.17 -6.68 -20.06
C LYS A 169 -12.62 -6.61 -20.53
N SER A 170 -13.45 -7.49 -19.99
CA SER A 170 -14.88 -7.60 -20.35
C SER A 170 -15.75 -6.61 -19.58
N ALA A 171 -16.95 -6.37 -20.10
CA ALA A 171 -18.01 -5.61 -19.45
C ALA A 171 -17.64 -4.19 -18.98
N ILE A 172 -16.75 -3.50 -19.70
CA ILE A 172 -16.45 -2.09 -19.45
C ILE A 172 -17.71 -1.28 -19.71
N GLN A 173 -18.20 -0.55 -18.71
CA GLN A 173 -19.45 0.19 -18.80
C GLN A 173 -19.24 1.59 -19.41
N ALA A 174 -20.07 1.95 -20.38
CA ALA A 174 -20.15 3.32 -20.88
C ALA A 174 -21.07 4.12 -19.95
N LEU A 175 -20.46 4.75 -18.94
CA LEU A 175 -21.16 5.56 -17.94
C LEU A 175 -21.14 7.02 -18.37
N ASP A 176 -22.32 7.60 -18.52
CA ASP A 176 -22.54 9.03 -18.72
C ASP A 176 -23.02 9.65 -17.41
N ARG A 177 -22.49 10.81 -17.05
CA ARG A 177 -22.90 11.51 -15.84
C ARG A 177 -24.11 12.37 -16.14
N LEU A 178 -25.16 12.28 -15.31
CA LEU A 178 -26.32 13.15 -15.43
C LEU A 178 -25.98 14.58 -15.01
N ASP A 179 -25.17 14.72 -13.96
CA ASP A 179 -24.70 16.02 -13.50
C ASP A 179 -23.38 16.41 -14.16
N PRO A 180 -23.17 17.72 -14.42
CA PRO A 180 -21.89 18.21 -14.89
C PRO A 180 -20.75 17.86 -13.91
N VAL A 181 -19.61 17.47 -14.46
CA VAL A 181 -18.39 17.31 -13.66
C VAL A 181 -17.91 18.68 -13.21
N LEU A 182 -17.79 18.89 -11.89
CA LEU A 182 -17.22 20.11 -11.34
C LEU A 182 -15.69 20.02 -11.40
N PRO A 183 -15.04 20.92 -12.15
CA PRO A 183 -13.62 20.81 -12.40
C PRO A 183 -12.77 21.04 -11.15
N LEU A 184 -11.56 20.51 -11.18
CA LEU A 184 -10.52 20.76 -10.20
C LEU A 184 -10.25 22.28 -10.09
N SER A 185 -10.16 22.81 -8.85
CA SER A 185 -9.77 24.19 -8.59
C SER A 185 -8.86 24.25 -7.33
N PRO A 186 -8.12 25.34 -7.10
CA PRO A 186 -7.29 25.46 -5.91
C PRO A 186 -8.05 25.17 -4.62
N GLY A 187 -7.57 24.21 -3.83
CA GLY A 187 -8.20 23.75 -2.58
C GLY A 187 -9.45 22.87 -2.75
N ARG A 188 -9.86 22.56 -3.98
CA ARG A 188 -11.02 21.71 -4.26
C ARG A 188 -10.69 20.60 -5.25
N ALA A 189 -10.94 19.34 -4.85
CA ALA A 189 -10.83 18.19 -5.74
C ALA A 189 -11.96 18.24 -6.80
N GLU A 190 -11.71 17.62 -7.95
CA GLU A 190 -12.75 17.34 -8.95
C GLU A 190 -13.90 16.54 -8.32
N ARG A 191 -15.13 16.93 -8.63
CA ARG A 191 -16.34 16.30 -8.08
C ARG A 191 -17.23 15.79 -9.20
N HIS A 192 -17.70 14.56 -9.03
CA HIS A 192 -18.64 13.90 -9.94
C HIS A 192 -19.99 13.71 -9.24
N GLY A 193 -21.08 13.87 -9.97
CA GLY A 193 -22.41 13.50 -9.51
C GLY A 193 -22.51 12.01 -9.24
N PHE A 194 -23.45 11.62 -8.40
CA PHE A 194 -23.71 10.20 -8.07
C PHE A 194 -24.52 9.50 -9.14
N GLU A 195 -25.36 10.24 -9.85
CA GLU A 195 -26.26 9.69 -10.86
C GLU A 195 -25.54 9.55 -12.20
N TYR A 196 -25.82 8.44 -12.87
CA TYR A 196 -25.27 8.15 -14.18
C TYR A 196 -26.24 7.34 -15.03
N PHE A 197 -26.15 7.56 -16.34
CA PHE A 197 -26.81 6.76 -17.34
C PHE A 197 -25.87 5.71 -17.90
N ARG A 198 -26.36 4.48 -18.13
CA ARG A 198 -25.59 3.38 -18.71
C ARG A 198 -25.96 3.18 -20.17
N HIS A 199 -25.05 3.51 -21.08
CA HIS A 199 -25.25 3.31 -22.52
C HIS A 199 -24.98 1.89 -23.00
N GLY A 200 -24.52 1.01 -22.12
CA GLY A 200 -24.16 -0.37 -22.43
C GLY A 200 -22.73 -0.72 -22.04
N THR A 201 -22.28 -1.88 -22.52
CA THR A 201 -20.96 -2.43 -22.21
C THR A 201 -20.11 -2.69 -23.44
N LEU A 202 -18.81 -2.76 -23.23
CA LEU A 202 -17.81 -3.03 -24.24
C LEU A 202 -16.74 -3.97 -23.67
N SER A 203 -16.16 -4.85 -24.47
CA SER A 203 -14.99 -5.65 -24.15
C SER A 203 -13.78 -5.10 -24.88
N LEU A 204 -12.62 -5.11 -24.22
CA LEU A 204 -11.34 -4.71 -24.76
C LEU A 204 -10.39 -5.89 -24.77
N TYR A 205 -10.02 -6.39 -25.93
CA TYR A 205 -8.89 -7.29 -26.10
C TYR A 205 -7.59 -6.49 -26.15
N ALA A 206 -6.58 -6.92 -25.45
CA ALA A 206 -5.28 -6.28 -25.43
C ALA A 206 -4.12 -7.30 -25.54
N ALA A 207 -3.08 -6.95 -26.28
CA ALA A 207 -1.84 -7.70 -26.42
C ALA A 207 -0.68 -6.78 -26.07
N LEU A 208 -0.06 -7.00 -24.91
CA LEU A 208 1.13 -6.29 -24.48
C LEU A 208 2.37 -6.97 -25.04
N ASN A 209 3.14 -6.30 -25.85
CA ASN A 209 4.44 -6.78 -26.29
C ASN A 209 5.45 -6.66 -25.15
N VAL A 210 6.01 -7.78 -24.70
CA VAL A 210 6.91 -7.84 -23.53
C VAL A 210 8.19 -7.04 -23.75
N LYS A 211 8.74 -7.06 -24.97
CA LYS A 211 10.01 -6.41 -25.34
C LYS A 211 9.90 -4.89 -25.46
N THR A 212 8.75 -4.40 -25.94
CA THR A 212 8.59 -2.95 -26.23
C THR A 212 7.67 -2.24 -25.24
N GLY A 213 6.82 -2.98 -24.53
CA GLY A 213 5.74 -2.44 -23.70
C GLY A 213 4.57 -1.85 -24.51
N ILE A 214 4.62 -1.93 -25.84
CA ILE A 214 3.55 -1.45 -26.72
C ILE A 214 2.35 -2.40 -26.59
N VAL A 215 1.16 -1.81 -26.52
CA VAL A 215 -0.09 -2.56 -26.46
C VAL A 215 -0.87 -2.40 -27.75
N GLU A 216 -1.22 -3.51 -28.37
CA GLU A 216 -2.21 -3.61 -29.40
C GLU A 216 -3.57 -3.88 -28.79
N GLY A 217 -4.61 -3.17 -29.19
CA GLY A 217 -5.95 -3.35 -28.65
C GLY A 217 -7.03 -3.41 -29.73
N LYS A 218 -8.13 -4.06 -29.37
CA LYS A 218 -9.35 -4.13 -30.16
C LYS A 218 -10.56 -4.13 -29.24
N THR A 219 -11.51 -3.28 -29.52
CA THR A 219 -12.80 -3.28 -28.82
C THR A 219 -13.81 -4.17 -29.52
N ALA A 220 -14.69 -4.83 -28.78
CA ALA A 220 -15.79 -5.64 -29.27
C ALA A 220 -17.01 -5.51 -28.35
N ARG A 221 -18.21 -5.65 -28.89
CA ARG A 221 -19.45 -5.63 -28.10
C ARG A 221 -19.60 -6.87 -27.20
N ARG A 222 -19.04 -8.00 -27.60
CA ARG A 222 -19.08 -9.27 -26.88
C ARG A 222 -17.68 -9.89 -26.83
N HIS A 223 -17.39 -10.64 -25.80
CA HIS A 223 -16.16 -11.41 -25.68
C HIS A 223 -16.46 -12.87 -26.12
N THR A 224 -16.38 -13.14 -27.40
CA THR A 224 -16.60 -14.46 -27.98
C THR A 224 -15.28 -14.99 -28.55
N SER A 225 -15.23 -16.32 -28.70
CA SER A 225 -14.09 -16.99 -29.33
C SER A 225 -13.81 -16.47 -30.75
N ALA A 226 -14.85 -16.14 -31.52
CA ALA A 226 -14.71 -15.56 -32.85
C ALA A 226 -14.02 -14.18 -32.82
N GLN A 227 -14.40 -13.33 -31.85
CA GLN A 227 -13.76 -12.02 -31.65
C GLN A 227 -12.31 -12.14 -31.18
N PHE A 228 -12.04 -13.14 -30.36
CA PHE A 228 -10.67 -13.46 -29.93
C PHE A 228 -9.81 -13.92 -31.11
N VAL A 229 -10.28 -14.84 -31.92
CA VAL A 229 -9.58 -15.32 -33.13
C VAL A 229 -9.34 -14.17 -34.13
N ASP A 230 -10.34 -13.30 -34.35
CA ASP A 230 -10.13 -12.11 -35.21
C ASP A 230 -9.07 -11.16 -34.62
N PHE A 231 -9.05 -10.96 -33.31
CA PHE A 231 -8.01 -10.19 -32.64
C PHE A 231 -6.62 -10.80 -32.85
N LEU A 232 -6.48 -12.11 -32.63
CA LEU A 232 -5.23 -12.84 -32.83
C LEU A 232 -4.77 -12.79 -34.30
N THR A 233 -5.68 -12.93 -35.23
CA THR A 233 -5.39 -12.83 -36.68
C THR A 233 -4.81 -11.47 -37.04
N ARG A 234 -5.35 -10.40 -36.48
CA ARG A 234 -4.79 -9.04 -36.67
C ARG A 234 -3.42 -8.88 -36.02
N LEU A 235 -3.23 -9.45 -34.83
CA LEU A 235 -1.94 -9.43 -34.13
C LEU A 235 -0.86 -10.15 -34.97
N VAL A 236 -1.16 -11.35 -35.46
CA VAL A 236 -0.25 -12.14 -36.30
C VAL A 236 0.11 -11.42 -37.61
N ARG A 237 -0.87 -10.76 -38.25
CA ARG A 237 -0.63 -9.96 -39.46
C ARG A 237 0.32 -8.77 -39.22
N LYS A 238 0.23 -8.14 -38.06
CA LYS A 238 1.12 -7.03 -37.68
C LYS A 238 2.53 -7.51 -37.29
N THR A 239 2.67 -8.77 -36.92
CA THR A 239 3.92 -9.36 -36.40
C THR A 239 4.60 -10.26 -37.45
N ARG A 240 4.59 -9.87 -38.72
CA ARG A 240 5.15 -10.67 -39.83
C ARG A 240 6.65 -10.86 -39.76
N TRP A 241 7.35 -9.93 -39.10
CA TRP A 241 8.80 -9.94 -38.92
C TRP A 241 9.29 -11.05 -37.97
N ALA A 242 8.45 -11.55 -37.06
CA ALA A 242 8.83 -12.57 -36.09
C ALA A 242 8.71 -13.98 -36.70
N GLN A 243 9.72 -14.80 -36.48
CA GLN A 243 9.73 -16.20 -36.87
C GLN A 243 8.79 -17.02 -35.98
N GLU A 244 8.78 -16.71 -34.69
CA GLU A 244 7.88 -17.31 -33.71
C GLU A 244 7.10 -16.22 -32.94
N ILE A 245 5.86 -16.54 -32.57
CA ILE A 245 5.00 -15.66 -31.77
C ILE A 245 4.55 -16.44 -30.55
N HIS A 246 5.05 -16.05 -29.38
CA HIS A 246 4.66 -16.61 -28.10
C HIS A 246 3.56 -15.76 -27.49
N ILE A 247 2.45 -16.38 -27.10
CA ILE A 247 1.31 -15.69 -26.51
C ILE A 247 1.06 -16.29 -25.13
N VAL A 248 1.29 -15.46 -24.11
CA VAL A 248 0.95 -15.77 -22.72
C VAL A 248 -0.50 -15.34 -22.49
N LEU A 249 -1.33 -16.25 -22.00
CA LEU A 249 -2.76 -16.03 -21.75
C LEU A 249 -3.25 -16.85 -20.55
N ASP A 250 -4.42 -16.50 -20.05
CA ASP A 250 -5.03 -17.23 -18.96
C ASP A 250 -5.64 -18.56 -19.42
N ASN A 251 -6.04 -19.38 -18.45
CA ASN A 251 -6.55 -20.72 -18.71
C ASN A 251 -8.08 -20.74 -18.98
N LEU A 252 -8.64 -19.67 -19.53
CA LEU A 252 -10.06 -19.56 -19.82
C LEU A 252 -10.50 -20.56 -20.90
N SER A 253 -11.69 -21.16 -20.75
CA SER A 253 -12.25 -22.11 -21.72
C SER A 253 -12.45 -21.50 -23.11
N ALA A 254 -12.72 -20.20 -23.21
CA ALA A 254 -12.84 -19.48 -24.47
C ALA A 254 -11.59 -19.53 -25.34
N HIS A 255 -10.40 -19.73 -24.74
CA HIS A 255 -9.12 -19.84 -25.41
C HIS A 255 -8.80 -21.27 -25.92
N LYS A 256 -9.67 -22.25 -25.65
CA LYS A 256 -9.48 -23.66 -26.01
C LYS A 256 -10.53 -24.23 -26.99
N THR A 257 -11.30 -23.36 -27.57
CA THR A 257 -12.40 -23.71 -28.49
C THR A 257 -11.89 -24.28 -29.79
N PRO A 258 -12.75 -25.00 -30.56
CA PRO A 258 -12.39 -25.53 -31.89
C PRO A 258 -11.85 -24.40 -32.81
N ALA A 259 -12.47 -23.23 -32.82
CA ALA A 259 -12.01 -22.10 -33.64
C ALA A 259 -10.57 -21.63 -33.30
N VAL A 260 -10.20 -21.66 -32.03
CA VAL A 260 -8.85 -21.34 -31.60
C VAL A 260 -7.86 -22.42 -32.01
N ARG A 261 -8.26 -23.69 -31.90
CA ARG A 261 -7.42 -24.81 -32.35
C ARG A 261 -7.16 -24.75 -33.87
N GLU A 262 -8.20 -24.44 -34.65
CA GLU A 262 -8.08 -24.24 -36.08
C GLU A 262 -7.17 -23.07 -36.45
N PHE A 263 -7.30 -21.93 -35.70
CA PHE A 263 -6.40 -20.80 -35.84
C PHE A 263 -4.94 -21.19 -35.62
N LEU A 264 -4.64 -21.97 -34.57
CA LEU A 264 -3.27 -22.43 -34.28
C LEU A 264 -2.76 -23.39 -35.37
N LYS A 265 -3.59 -24.28 -35.89
CA LYS A 265 -3.25 -25.16 -37.00
C LYS A 265 -2.84 -24.36 -38.24
N ASN A 266 -3.56 -23.29 -38.54
CA ASN A 266 -3.30 -22.40 -39.68
C ASN A 266 -2.16 -21.40 -39.44
N ASN A 267 -1.65 -21.29 -38.20
CA ASN A 267 -0.56 -20.38 -37.84
C ASN A 267 0.50 -21.14 -37.00
N PRO A 268 1.28 -22.06 -37.58
CA PRO A 268 2.19 -22.95 -36.84
C PRO A 268 3.33 -22.23 -36.10
N ARG A 269 3.59 -20.97 -36.45
CA ARG A 269 4.55 -20.10 -35.73
C ARG A 269 4.00 -19.51 -34.43
N VAL A 270 2.70 -19.67 -34.12
CA VAL A 270 2.07 -19.17 -32.92
C VAL A 270 2.06 -20.24 -31.85
N ARG A 271 2.60 -19.93 -30.67
CA ARG A 271 2.62 -20.85 -29.50
C ARG A 271 1.92 -20.20 -28.33
N PHE A 272 1.00 -20.94 -27.69
CA PHE A 272 0.29 -20.50 -26.49
C PHE A 272 0.97 -21.01 -25.23
N HIS A 273 1.09 -20.13 -24.24
CA HIS A 273 1.60 -20.40 -22.90
C HIS A 273 0.53 -20.03 -21.89
N PHE A 274 -0.12 -21.04 -21.34
CA PHE A 274 -1.21 -20.84 -20.38
C PHE A 274 -0.68 -20.58 -18.98
N THR A 275 -1.17 -19.53 -18.32
CA THR A 275 -0.87 -19.31 -16.90
C THR A 275 -1.44 -20.44 -16.06
N PRO A 276 -0.79 -20.81 -14.93
CA PRO A 276 -1.40 -21.74 -13.98
C PRO A 276 -2.75 -21.21 -13.48
N THR A 277 -3.64 -22.09 -13.11
CA THR A 277 -4.95 -21.75 -12.56
C THR A 277 -4.79 -20.79 -11.37
N TYR A 278 -5.61 -19.74 -11.29
CA TYR A 278 -5.55 -18.68 -10.29
C TYR A 278 -4.23 -17.88 -10.28
N SER A 279 -3.53 -17.79 -11.40
CA SER A 279 -2.25 -17.10 -11.50
C SER A 279 -2.22 -16.02 -12.59
N SER A 280 -3.30 -15.25 -12.74
CA SER A 280 -3.40 -14.12 -13.68
C SER A 280 -2.29 -13.07 -13.49
N TRP A 281 -1.73 -12.96 -12.29
CA TRP A 281 -0.61 -12.09 -11.98
C TRP A 281 0.67 -12.40 -12.80
N LEU A 282 0.77 -13.59 -13.37
CA LEU A 282 1.84 -13.93 -14.33
C LEU A 282 1.60 -13.29 -15.70
N ASN A 283 0.37 -12.88 -16.03
CA ASN A 283 0.06 -12.21 -17.27
C ASN A 283 0.28 -10.70 -17.13
N GLN A 284 1.37 -10.18 -17.71
CA GLN A 284 1.75 -8.76 -17.56
C GLN A 284 0.71 -7.76 -18.10
N VAL A 285 -0.18 -8.18 -19.00
CA VAL A 285 -1.22 -7.29 -19.52
C VAL A 285 -2.21 -6.83 -18.44
N GLU A 286 -2.34 -7.58 -17.35
CA GLU A 286 -3.16 -7.20 -16.19
C GLU A 286 -2.65 -5.90 -15.53
N ILE A 287 -1.33 -5.69 -15.51
CA ILE A 287 -0.73 -4.44 -15.01
C ILE A 287 -1.15 -3.29 -15.91
N TRP A 288 -1.20 -3.51 -17.21
CA TRP A 288 -1.65 -2.50 -18.17
C TRP A 288 -3.16 -2.25 -18.07
N PHE A 289 -3.98 -3.29 -17.80
CA PHE A 289 -5.41 -3.10 -17.52
C PHE A 289 -5.66 -2.26 -16.27
N ALA A 290 -4.87 -2.44 -15.22
CA ALA A 290 -4.94 -1.58 -14.06
C ALA A 290 -4.58 -0.11 -14.39
N LYS A 291 -3.66 0.11 -15.33
CA LYS A 291 -3.29 1.44 -15.79
C LYS A 291 -4.44 2.11 -16.57
N ILE A 292 -5.02 1.45 -17.58
CA ILE A 292 -6.11 2.03 -18.37
C ILE A 292 -7.39 2.21 -17.55
N GLU A 293 -7.63 1.33 -16.56
CA GLU A 293 -8.70 1.51 -15.60
C GLU A 293 -8.57 2.85 -14.86
N ARG A 294 -7.41 3.11 -14.29
CA ARG A 294 -7.14 4.33 -13.54
C ARG A 294 -7.15 5.58 -14.41
N ASP A 295 -6.54 5.50 -15.59
CA ASP A 295 -6.22 6.67 -16.42
C ASP A 295 -7.39 7.07 -17.34
N VAL A 296 -8.30 6.13 -17.67
CA VAL A 296 -9.40 6.37 -18.63
C VAL A 296 -10.76 5.99 -18.09
N ILE A 297 -10.89 4.77 -17.50
CA ILE A 297 -12.21 4.19 -17.24
C ILE A 297 -12.80 4.75 -15.94
N ALA A 298 -12.05 4.72 -14.84
CA ALA A 298 -12.57 5.04 -13.52
C ALA A 298 -13.15 6.44 -13.38
N ARG A 299 -12.63 7.42 -14.14
CA ARG A 299 -13.09 8.81 -14.13
C ARG A 299 -13.68 9.25 -15.47
N GLY A 300 -13.75 8.34 -16.44
CA GLY A 300 -14.27 8.64 -17.77
C GLY A 300 -15.76 8.90 -17.74
N VAL A 301 -16.19 9.84 -18.59
CA VAL A 301 -17.59 10.07 -18.95
C VAL A 301 -17.76 9.63 -20.39
N PHE A 302 -18.75 8.77 -20.68
CA PHE A 302 -18.90 8.13 -21.98
C PHE A 302 -20.36 8.24 -22.44
N THR A 303 -20.60 9.11 -23.40
CA THR A 303 -21.95 9.41 -23.94
C THR A 303 -22.51 8.29 -24.81
N SER A 304 -21.74 7.27 -25.13
CA SER A 304 -22.16 6.08 -25.86
C SER A 304 -21.08 4.99 -25.80
N VAL A 305 -21.44 3.76 -26.16
CA VAL A 305 -20.47 2.66 -26.35
C VAL A 305 -19.43 3.00 -27.43
N ALA A 306 -19.82 3.71 -28.47
CA ALA A 306 -18.90 4.17 -29.52
C ALA A 306 -17.92 5.22 -29.00
N ASP A 307 -18.35 6.12 -28.12
CA ASP A 307 -17.48 7.10 -27.48
C ASP A 307 -16.47 6.41 -26.54
N LEU A 308 -16.92 5.46 -25.73
CA LEU A 308 -16.05 4.63 -24.90
C LEU A 308 -14.97 3.96 -25.76
N SER A 309 -15.37 3.28 -26.84
CA SER A 309 -14.45 2.62 -27.78
C SER A 309 -13.41 3.59 -28.32
N ARG A 310 -13.84 4.76 -28.81
CA ARG A 310 -12.99 5.79 -29.38
C ARG A 310 -11.95 6.30 -28.36
N LYS A 311 -12.37 6.57 -27.11
CA LYS A 311 -11.51 7.06 -26.02
C LYS A 311 -10.48 6.00 -25.62
N LEU A 312 -10.89 4.73 -25.46
CA LEU A 312 -9.98 3.63 -25.18
C LEU A 312 -8.92 3.46 -26.29
N MET A 313 -9.35 3.45 -27.56
CA MET A 313 -8.42 3.30 -28.70
C MET A 313 -7.52 4.52 -28.89
N LYS A 314 -7.99 5.72 -28.55
CA LYS A 314 -7.15 6.93 -28.53
C LYS A 314 -6.04 6.81 -27.48
N TYR A 315 -6.39 6.37 -26.27
CA TYR A 315 -5.43 6.17 -25.20
C TYR A 315 -4.38 5.10 -25.55
N ILE A 316 -4.79 3.97 -26.12
CA ILE A 316 -3.88 2.91 -26.55
C ILE A 316 -2.84 3.46 -27.55
N ARG A 317 -3.29 4.19 -28.58
CA ARG A 317 -2.40 4.80 -29.56
C ARG A 317 -1.46 5.84 -28.95
N ALA A 318 -1.97 6.65 -28.02
CA ALA A 318 -1.16 7.66 -27.34
C ALA A 318 -0.12 7.03 -26.43
N SER A 319 -0.48 5.99 -25.69
CA SER A 319 0.42 5.28 -24.75
C SER A 319 1.57 4.56 -25.47
N ALA A 320 1.40 4.18 -26.75
CA ALA A 320 2.45 3.55 -27.53
C ALA A 320 3.70 4.45 -27.71
N ARG A 321 3.52 5.79 -27.71
CA ARG A 321 4.64 6.74 -27.88
C ARG A 321 5.59 6.78 -26.69
N SER A 322 5.10 6.46 -25.50
CA SER A 322 5.85 6.42 -24.24
C SER A 322 5.95 5.02 -23.65
N ALA A 323 5.68 4.00 -24.47
CA ALA A 323 5.70 2.61 -24.03
C ALA A 323 7.09 2.21 -23.54
N ARG A 324 7.14 1.47 -22.46
CA ARG A 324 8.36 0.87 -21.91
C ARG A 324 8.07 -0.56 -21.49
N PRO A 325 9.03 -1.48 -21.63
CA PRO A 325 8.89 -2.84 -21.13
C PRO A 325 8.53 -2.86 -19.64
N ILE A 326 7.64 -3.74 -19.26
CA ILE A 326 7.37 -3.99 -17.86
C ILE A 326 8.50 -4.86 -17.32
N ARG A 327 9.31 -4.30 -16.41
CA ARG A 327 10.41 -5.04 -15.81
C ARG A 327 9.87 -6.14 -14.90
N TRP A 328 10.19 -7.38 -15.23
CA TRP A 328 9.86 -8.52 -14.39
C TRP A 328 10.81 -8.56 -13.19
N THR A 329 10.27 -8.47 -11.98
CA THR A 329 11.06 -8.46 -10.74
C THR A 329 10.88 -9.71 -9.90
N TYR A 330 9.90 -10.54 -10.24
CA TYR A 330 9.60 -11.75 -9.49
C TYR A 330 10.32 -12.95 -10.10
N THR A 331 11.34 -13.45 -9.42
CA THR A 331 12.22 -14.54 -9.91
C THR A 331 12.05 -15.85 -9.15
N ASN A 332 11.34 -15.87 -8.01
CA ASN A 332 11.21 -17.07 -7.17
C ASN A 332 9.73 -17.46 -6.96
N PRO A 333 9.19 -18.44 -7.73
CA PRO A 333 7.81 -18.88 -7.59
C PRO A 333 7.51 -19.53 -6.22
N LYS A 334 8.53 -20.06 -5.51
CA LYS A 334 8.38 -20.69 -4.18
C LYS A 334 8.06 -19.70 -3.05
N ARG A 335 8.19 -18.40 -3.26
CA ARG A 335 7.85 -17.37 -2.27
C ARG A 335 6.34 -17.12 -2.13
N ARG A 336 5.50 -17.65 -2.99
CA ARG A 336 4.05 -17.55 -2.83
C ARG A 336 3.51 -18.76 -2.06
N VAL A 337 2.58 -18.46 -1.14
CA VAL A 337 1.93 -19.47 -0.30
C VAL A 337 1.20 -20.47 -1.21
N SER A 338 1.59 -21.73 -1.18
CA SER A 338 0.82 -22.83 -1.78
C SER A 338 -0.23 -23.32 -0.80
N ALA A 339 -1.36 -23.84 -1.29
CA ALA A 339 -2.42 -24.38 -0.43
C ALA A 339 -1.93 -25.50 0.51
N SER A 340 -0.87 -26.23 0.11
CA SER A 340 -0.23 -27.27 0.91
C SER A 340 0.62 -26.72 2.09
N ALA A 341 1.03 -25.45 2.05
CA ALA A 341 1.84 -24.86 3.13
C ALA A 341 0.98 -24.31 4.30
N THR A 342 -0.34 -24.23 4.13
CA THR A 342 -1.26 -23.71 5.16
C THR A 342 -1.82 -24.77 6.11
N SER A 343 -1.61 -26.06 5.84
CA SER A 343 -2.06 -27.15 6.72
C SER A 343 -1.13 -27.43 7.91
N GLY A 344 -0.02 -26.73 8.06
CA GLY A 344 1.01 -26.98 9.07
C GLY A 344 1.12 -25.98 10.24
N THR A 345 0.31 -24.94 10.31
CA THR A 345 0.44 -23.92 11.37
C THR A 345 -0.92 -23.54 12.00
N ALA A 346 -1.77 -24.52 12.26
CA ALA A 346 -2.90 -24.38 13.18
C ALA A 346 -2.58 -25.12 14.48
N HIS A 347 -1.75 -24.54 15.33
CA HIS A 347 -1.66 -24.84 16.75
C HIS A 347 -1.54 -23.53 17.54
#